data_aa3edbd8e8d5a723b2f49760f64975f8
#
_entry.id   aa3edbd8e8d5a723b2f49760f64975f8
#
_cell.length_a   1.000
_cell.length_b   1.000
_cell.length_c   1.000
_cell.angle_alpha   90.00
_cell.angle_beta   90.00
_cell.angle_gamma   90.00
#
_symmetry.space_group_name_H-M   'P 1'
#
loop_
_entity.id
_entity.type
_entity.pdbx_description
1 polymer ?
#
loop_
_entity_poly.entity_id
_entity_poly.type
_entity_poly.pdbx_seq_one_letter_code
_entity_poly.pdbx_strand_id
1 'polypeptide(L)'
;MLGKGSVYADECKRDGFIGADFGIEQDLTGKLPDEWRVFNKEFIPVYLKKYPDKKKVAAGLACGFLWTISKGIRQGDMVLSPNGQGSYYVGEVISDYFYKPGEILPHRRKVSWYPNLISREDLSDSLRHSTGSIGTVSNVSRYADELQRLLEGKAPAQLISNDESIENPAVFGLEKHLEEFLVANWDQLELAKKYQIYEEDGEKVGQQYETDTGPIDILAVSKNGKELLVIELKKGRASDYVVGQAQRYMGYIKDQVAEKDQIVKGLIIAFEDDLKIKRALSVAQSIDFCTYKVHFSLLKK
;
A
#
# COMPACT_ATOMS: atom_id res chain seq x y z
N MET A 1 8.56 -3.59 -7.35
CA MET A 1 9.53 -3.15 -8.41
C MET A 1 10.84 -3.93 -8.28
N LEU A 2 11.46 -4.27 -9.39
CA LEU A 2 12.74 -4.99 -9.45
C LEU A 2 13.90 -3.99 -9.57
N GLY A 3 14.41 -3.56 -8.43
CA GLY A 3 15.32 -2.44 -8.28
C GLY A 3 14.61 -1.08 -8.33
N LYS A 4 15.30 -0.01 -7.94
CA LYS A 4 14.77 1.36 -7.99
C LYS A 4 14.44 1.74 -9.44
N GLY A 5 13.19 2.18 -9.69
CA GLY A 5 12.74 2.52 -11.04
C GLY A 5 12.69 1.32 -12.01
N SER A 6 12.58 0.09 -11.50
CA SER A 6 12.53 -1.16 -12.31
C SER A 6 13.81 -1.44 -13.11
N VAL A 7 14.96 -0.92 -12.70
CA VAL A 7 16.23 -0.99 -13.43
C VAL A 7 16.67 -2.42 -13.77
N TYR A 8 16.24 -3.41 -13.01
CA TYR A 8 16.56 -4.83 -13.24
C TYR A 8 15.40 -5.65 -13.83
N ALA A 9 14.32 -4.99 -14.27
CA ALA A 9 13.12 -5.70 -14.71
C ALA A 9 13.37 -6.63 -15.92
N ASP A 10 14.11 -6.14 -16.93
CA ASP A 10 14.41 -6.90 -18.14
C ASP A 10 15.36 -8.08 -17.85
N GLU A 11 16.35 -7.87 -16.98
CA GLU A 11 17.27 -8.93 -16.56
C GLU A 11 16.51 -10.02 -15.77
N CYS A 12 15.68 -9.61 -14.82
CA CYS A 12 14.85 -10.53 -14.05
C CYS A 12 13.87 -11.32 -14.93
N LYS A 13 13.32 -10.67 -15.98
CA LYS A 13 12.48 -11.36 -16.96
C LYS A 13 13.28 -12.37 -17.77
N ARG A 14 14.42 -11.97 -18.32
CA ARG A 14 15.29 -12.83 -19.10
C ARG A 14 15.73 -14.07 -18.32
N ASP A 15 16.14 -13.87 -17.06
CA ASP A 15 16.74 -14.90 -16.22
C ASP A 15 15.70 -15.63 -15.34
N GLY A 16 14.41 -15.28 -15.47
CA GLY A 16 13.29 -16.03 -14.89
C GLY A 16 13.20 -15.94 -13.37
N PHE A 17 13.34 -14.74 -12.79
CA PHE A 17 13.21 -14.58 -11.33
C PHE A 17 12.60 -13.21 -10.94
N ILE A 18 12.15 -13.14 -9.70
CA ILE A 18 11.96 -11.90 -8.94
C ILE A 18 12.89 -11.90 -7.75
N GLY A 19 13.25 -10.71 -7.26
CA GLY A 19 14.14 -10.64 -6.10
C GLY A 19 14.18 -9.28 -5.45
N ALA A 20 14.91 -9.23 -4.33
CA ALA A 20 15.15 -8.03 -3.55
C ALA A 20 16.58 -7.97 -3.04
N ASP A 21 17.03 -6.74 -2.80
CA ASP A 21 18.25 -6.43 -2.07
C ASP A 21 17.96 -5.25 -1.14
N PHE A 22 17.89 -5.53 0.14
CA PHE A 22 17.73 -4.50 1.19
C PHE A 22 18.97 -4.47 2.10
N GLY A 23 20.12 -4.83 1.57
CA GLY A 23 21.38 -4.81 2.32
C GLY A 23 21.50 -5.87 3.42
N ILE A 24 20.64 -6.88 3.40
CA ILE A 24 20.73 -8.05 4.27
C ILE A 24 21.48 -9.14 3.50
N GLU A 25 22.80 -9.15 3.66
CA GLU A 25 23.73 -10.01 2.89
C GLU A 25 23.91 -11.39 3.52
N GLN A 26 22.81 -12.06 3.84
CA GLN A 26 22.85 -13.41 4.39
C GLN A 26 21.75 -14.29 3.82
N ASP A 27 22.02 -15.57 3.68
CA ASP A 27 21.02 -16.55 3.32
C ASP A 27 19.97 -16.68 4.44
N LEU A 28 18.71 -16.50 4.08
CA LEU A 28 17.56 -16.60 4.98
C LEU A 28 16.91 -17.99 4.99
N THR A 29 17.47 -18.97 4.27
CA THR A 29 16.98 -20.36 4.26
C THR A 29 16.92 -20.89 5.68
N GLY A 30 15.76 -21.38 6.10
CA GLY A 30 15.52 -21.88 7.45
C GLY A 30 15.44 -20.82 8.56
N LYS A 31 15.53 -19.52 8.22
CA LYS A 31 15.45 -18.40 9.16
C LYS A 31 14.21 -17.52 8.96
N LEU A 32 13.30 -17.90 8.08
CA LEU A 32 12.11 -17.14 7.75
C LEU A 32 10.95 -17.57 8.67
N PRO A 33 10.57 -16.76 9.68
CA PRO A 33 9.43 -17.04 10.54
C PRO A 33 8.12 -16.93 9.75
N ASP A 34 7.06 -17.54 10.27
CA ASP A 34 5.73 -17.48 9.64
C ASP A 34 5.11 -16.09 9.72
N GLU A 35 5.50 -15.33 10.72
CA GLU A 35 5.02 -13.96 10.92
C GLU A 35 6.10 -12.93 10.55
N TRP A 36 5.78 -12.01 9.66
CA TRP A 36 6.69 -10.95 9.23
C TRP A 36 7.16 -10.02 10.39
N ARG A 37 6.33 -9.86 11.43
CA ARG A 37 6.71 -9.07 12.61
C ARG A 37 7.87 -9.67 13.38
N VAL A 38 7.92 -10.99 13.49
CA VAL A 38 9.03 -11.71 14.12
C VAL A 38 10.29 -11.48 13.31
N PHE A 39 10.17 -11.55 11.97
CA PHE A 39 11.26 -11.23 11.05
C PHE A 39 11.73 -9.78 11.23
N ASN A 40 10.82 -8.82 11.21
CA ASN A 40 11.16 -7.39 11.37
C ASN A 40 11.87 -7.12 12.70
N LYS A 41 11.42 -7.72 13.79
CA LYS A 41 12.06 -7.55 15.10
C LYS A 41 13.53 -7.99 15.09
N GLU A 42 13.85 -9.04 14.35
CA GLU A 42 15.21 -9.56 14.22
C GLU A 42 16.05 -8.72 13.24
N PHE A 43 15.49 -8.36 12.08
CA PHE A 43 16.27 -7.80 10.97
C PHE A 43 16.29 -6.27 10.90
N ILE A 44 15.38 -5.54 11.54
CA ILE A 44 15.45 -4.08 11.63
C ILE A 44 16.80 -3.61 12.24
N PRO A 45 17.31 -4.18 13.36
CA PRO A 45 18.62 -3.80 13.85
C PRO A 45 19.77 -4.08 12.87
N VAL A 46 19.69 -5.18 12.09
CA VAL A 46 20.66 -5.52 11.07
C VAL A 46 20.67 -4.49 9.95
N TYR A 47 19.48 -4.12 9.46
CA TYR A 47 19.31 -3.07 8.45
C TYR A 47 19.86 -1.72 8.93
N LEU A 48 19.48 -1.26 10.12
CA LEU A 48 19.92 0.02 10.67
C LEU A 48 21.43 0.07 10.96
N LYS A 49 22.04 -1.07 11.25
CA LYS A 49 23.51 -1.15 11.39
C LYS A 49 24.21 -0.90 10.05
N LYS A 50 23.62 -1.35 8.93
CA LYS A 50 24.15 -1.11 7.60
C LYS A 50 23.82 0.30 7.08
N TYR A 51 22.65 0.81 7.44
CA TYR A 51 22.14 2.12 7.01
C TYR A 51 21.81 2.99 8.23
N PRO A 52 22.83 3.54 8.93
CA PRO A 52 22.65 4.25 10.18
C PRO A 52 21.84 5.56 10.05
N ASP A 53 21.79 6.14 8.85
CA ASP A 53 21.02 7.35 8.56
C ASP A 53 19.53 7.10 8.30
N LYS A 54 19.12 5.83 8.20
CA LYS A 54 17.73 5.46 7.98
C LYS A 54 16.95 5.39 9.29
N LYS A 55 15.65 5.71 9.20
CA LYS A 55 14.74 5.61 10.34
C LYS A 55 14.20 4.18 10.52
N LYS A 56 13.70 3.89 11.71
CA LYS A 56 13.10 2.59 12.06
C LYS A 56 11.97 2.19 11.10
N VAL A 57 11.21 3.16 10.62
CA VAL A 57 10.10 2.94 9.67
C VAL A 57 10.62 2.42 8.34
N ALA A 58 11.62 3.08 7.74
CA ALA A 58 12.26 2.63 6.50
C ALA A 58 12.84 1.22 6.66
N ALA A 59 13.45 0.94 7.80
CA ALA A 59 13.94 -0.40 8.13
C ALA A 59 12.80 -1.42 8.22
N GLY A 60 11.67 -1.05 8.83
CA GLY A 60 10.50 -1.91 8.95
C GLY A 60 9.89 -2.26 7.59
N LEU A 61 9.75 -1.27 6.71
CA LEU A 61 9.27 -1.50 5.33
C LEU A 61 10.23 -2.36 4.53
N ALA A 62 11.52 -2.06 4.55
CA ALA A 62 12.54 -2.84 3.84
C ALA A 62 12.55 -4.32 4.29
N CYS A 63 12.53 -4.56 5.59
CA CYS A 63 12.45 -5.91 6.16
C CYS A 63 11.11 -6.59 5.82
N GLY A 64 9.99 -5.86 5.88
CA GLY A 64 8.68 -6.38 5.51
C GLY A 64 8.61 -6.80 4.04
N PHE A 65 9.12 -5.97 3.13
CA PHE A 65 9.19 -6.33 1.71
C PHE A 65 10.12 -7.52 1.45
N LEU A 66 11.27 -7.57 2.16
CA LEU A 66 12.17 -8.73 2.07
C LEU A 66 11.48 -10.00 2.53
N TRP A 67 10.79 -9.96 3.66
CA TRP A 67 10.02 -11.11 4.15
C TRP A 67 8.93 -11.52 3.15
N THR A 68 8.21 -10.55 2.58
CA THR A 68 7.15 -10.83 1.61
C THR A 68 7.71 -11.56 0.39
N ILE A 69 8.82 -11.12 -0.18
CA ILE A 69 9.45 -11.78 -1.33
C ILE A 69 9.99 -13.17 -0.94
N SER A 70 10.60 -13.28 0.25
CA SER A 70 11.27 -14.50 0.68
C SER A 70 10.31 -15.56 1.23
N LYS A 71 9.20 -15.16 1.88
CA LYS A 71 8.26 -16.08 2.56
C LYS A 71 6.80 -15.84 2.19
N GLY A 72 6.36 -14.57 2.11
CA GLY A 72 4.95 -14.21 1.92
C GLY A 72 4.40 -14.65 0.58
N ILE A 73 5.15 -14.44 -0.51
CA ILE A 73 4.81 -14.94 -1.85
C ILE A 73 5.02 -16.44 -1.89
N ARG A 74 4.08 -17.19 -2.49
CA ARG A 74 4.09 -18.66 -2.56
C ARG A 74 4.23 -19.14 -4.00
N GLN A 75 4.59 -20.41 -4.18
CA GLN A 75 4.47 -21.06 -5.49
C GLN A 75 3.02 -21.05 -5.95
N GLY A 76 2.82 -20.74 -7.24
CA GLY A 76 1.50 -20.54 -7.84
C GLY A 76 0.96 -19.11 -7.74
N ASP A 77 1.57 -18.24 -6.93
CA ASP A 77 1.16 -16.84 -6.91
C ASP A 77 1.53 -16.12 -8.20
N MET A 78 0.60 -15.31 -8.68
CA MET A 78 0.84 -14.44 -9.82
C MET A 78 1.57 -13.17 -9.37
N VAL A 79 2.58 -12.77 -10.12
CA VAL A 79 3.35 -11.55 -9.88
C VAL A 79 3.23 -10.60 -11.08
N LEU A 80 3.08 -9.33 -10.75
CA LEU A 80 3.02 -8.21 -11.70
C LEU A 80 4.21 -7.29 -11.43
N SER A 81 5.11 -7.14 -12.39
CA SER A 81 6.30 -6.30 -12.25
C SER A 81 6.36 -5.21 -13.31
N PRO A 82 6.42 -3.92 -12.93
CA PRO A 82 6.59 -2.86 -13.90
C PRO A 82 7.93 -3.01 -14.63
N ASN A 83 7.92 -2.77 -15.94
CA ASN A 83 9.10 -2.81 -16.79
C ASN A 83 9.86 -1.46 -16.89
N GLY A 84 9.35 -0.43 -16.25
CA GLY A 84 9.90 0.93 -16.34
C GLY A 84 9.51 1.70 -17.61
N GLN A 85 8.72 1.10 -18.52
CA GLN A 85 8.33 1.66 -19.82
C GLN A 85 6.79 1.74 -19.99
N GLY A 86 6.05 1.82 -18.89
CA GLY A 86 4.59 1.94 -18.91
C GLY A 86 3.84 0.62 -19.11
N SER A 87 4.52 -0.52 -18.97
CA SER A 87 3.91 -1.85 -19.04
C SER A 87 4.39 -2.74 -17.89
N TYR A 88 3.72 -3.85 -17.72
CA TYR A 88 4.03 -4.84 -16.70
C TYR A 88 4.36 -6.20 -17.30
N TYR A 89 5.42 -6.82 -16.77
CA TYR A 89 5.65 -8.25 -16.89
C TYR A 89 4.74 -8.98 -15.93
N VAL A 90 4.12 -10.06 -16.38
CA VAL A 90 3.29 -10.93 -15.55
C VAL A 90 3.85 -12.32 -15.59
N GLY A 91 3.85 -13.01 -14.46
CA GLY A 91 4.35 -14.38 -14.37
C GLY A 91 3.85 -15.08 -13.13
N GLU A 92 4.13 -16.37 -13.07
CA GLU A 92 3.79 -17.24 -11.95
C GLU A 92 5.06 -17.63 -11.18
N VAL A 93 5.02 -17.55 -9.87
CA VAL A 93 6.12 -18.00 -9.01
C VAL A 93 6.19 -19.52 -8.99
N ILE A 94 7.33 -20.09 -9.39
CA ILE A 94 7.52 -21.52 -9.59
C ILE A 94 8.58 -22.14 -8.66
N SER A 95 9.07 -21.41 -7.66
CA SER A 95 10.04 -21.95 -6.70
C SER A 95 9.81 -21.43 -5.30
N ASP A 96 10.41 -22.10 -4.34
CA ASP A 96 10.67 -21.56 -3.03
C ASP A 96 11.76 -20.48 -3.08
N TYR A 97 11.99 -19.83 -1.96
CA TYR A 97 13.05 -18.86 -1.78
C TYR A 97 14.43 -19.51 -2.01
N PHE A 98 15.33 -18.76 -2.62
CA PHE A 98 16.76 -19.10 -2.70
C PHE A 98 17.61 -17.83 -2.68
N TYR A 99 18.86 -17.97 -2.26
CA TYR A 99 19.81 -16.86 -2.12
C TYR A 99 20.96 -16.99 -3.12
N LYS A 100 21.32 -15.87 -3.76
CA LYS A 100 22.41 -15.77 -4.72
C LYS A 100 23.39 -14.67 -4.29
N PRO A 101 24.40 -15.01 -3.46
CA PRO A 101 25.36 -14.03 -2.96
C PRO A 101 26.15 -13.37 -4.10
N GLY A 102 26.34 -12.06 -4.00
CA GLY A 102 27.11 -11.28 -4.96
C GLY A 102 26.42 -10.97 -6.29
N GLU A 103 25.21 -11.44 -6.50
CA GLU A 103 24.38 -11.12 -7.66
C GLU A 103 23.38 -10.00 -7.33
N ILE A 104 22.82 -9.35 -8.37
CA ILE A 104 21.74 -8.38 -8.21
C ILE A 104 20.54 -9.05 -7.55
N LEU A 105 19.83 -8.32 -6.69
CA LEU A 105 18.64 -8.80 -6.01
C LEU A 105 18.84 -10.24 -5.48
N PRO A 106 19.74 -10.44 -4.51
CA PRO A 106 20.23 -11.77 -4.13
C PRO A 106 19.17 -12.66 -3.47
N HIS A 107 18.13 -12.10 -2.89
CA HIS A 107 17.00 -12.84 -2.32
C HIS A 107 15.95 -13.06 -3.40
N ARG A 108 15.81 -14.31 -3.87
CA ARG A 108 15.10 -14.61 -5.12
C ARG A 108 14.02 -15.66 -5.01
N ARG A 109 13.09 -15.61 -5.97
CA ARG A 109 12.19 -16.69 -6.36
C ARG A 109 12.19 -16.84 -7.87
N LYS A 110 12.13 -18.08 -8.39
CA LYS A 110 11.96 -18.31 -9.83
C LYS A 110 10.54 -17.96 -10.25
N VAL A 111 10.43 -17.38 -11.45
CA VAL A 111 9.17 -16.99 -12.07
C VAL A 111 9.12 -17.52 -13.50
N SER A 112 8.00 -18.14 -13.84
CA SER A 112 7.64 -18.43 -15.24
C SER A 112 6.90 -17.20 -15.79
N TRP A 113 7.59 -16.38 -16.56
CA TRP A 113 7.02 -15.18 -17.14
C TRP A 113 6.14 -15.49 -18.35
N TYR A 114 4.95 -14.90 -18.40
CA TYR A 114 4.10 -14.96 -19.57
C TYR A 114 4.69 -14.12 -20.71
N PRO A 115 4.41 -14.48 -21.97
CA PRO A 115 4.95 -13.79 -23.13
C PRO A 115 4.35 -12.39 -23.31
N ASN A 116 3.08 -12.21 -22.93
CA ASN A 116 2.33 -10.96 -23.11
C ASN A 116 2.63 -9.97 -21.99
N LEU A 117 2.72 -8.69 -22.37
CA LEU A 117 2.76 -7.58 -21.46
C LEU A 117 1.33 -7.07 -21.19
N ILE A 118 1.11 -6.50 -20.02
CA ILE A 118 -0.09 -5.72 -19.74
C ILE A 118 0.32 -4.24 -19.79
N SER A 119 -0.33 -3.44 -20.64
CA SER A 119 -0.12 -2.00 -20.62
C SER A 119 -0.71 -1.38 -19.35
N ARG A 120 -0.04 -0.39 -18.80
CA ARG A 120 -0.58 0.38 -17.67
C ARG A 120 -1.92 1.06 -18.03
N GLU A 121 -2.11 1.41 -19.30
CA GLU A 121 -3.34 2.04 -19.80
C GLU A 121 -4.52 1.09 -19.79
N ASP A 122 -4.29 -0.22 -19.92
CA ASP A 122 -5.32 -1.25 -19.90
C ASP A 122 -5.82 -1.60 -18.50
N LEU A 123 -5.11 -1.16 -17.46
CA LEU A 123 -5.51 -1.38 -16.07
C LEU A 123 -6.68 -0.47 -15.70
N SER A 124 -7.63 -1.01 -14.93
CA SER A 124 -8.62 -0.16 -14.26
C SER A 124 -7.90 0.90 -13.41
N ASP A 125 -8.57 2.03 -13.18
CA ASP A 125 -8.00 3.08 -12.34
C ASP A 125 -7.61 2.55 -10.96
N SER A 126 -8.41 1.65 -10.38
CA SER A 126 -8.16 1.04 -9.08
C SER A 126 -6.90 0.18 -9.05
N LEU A 127 -6.71 -0.66 -10.07
CA LEU A 127 -5.50 -1.47 -10.17
C LEU A 127 -4.29 -0.60 -10.54
N ARG A 128 -4.47 0.41 -11.39
CA ARG A 128 -3.42 1.37 -11.77
C ARG A 128 -2.85 2.11 -10.56
N HIS A 129 -3.71 2.51 -9.61
CA HIS A 129 -3.28 3.12 -8.35
C HIS A 129 -2.58 2.12 -7.43
N SER A 130 -3.17 0.93 -7.25
CA SER A 130 -2.58 -0.11 -6.39
C SER A 130 -1.21 -0.59 -6.88
N THR A 131 -1.00 -0.61 -8.21
CA THR A 131 0.30 -0.94 -8.82
C THR A 131 1.25 0.25 -8.93
N GLY A 132 0.74 1.46 -8.78
CA GLY A 132 1.50 2.71 -8.74
C GLY A 132 1.95 3.10 -7.32
N SER A 133 1.56 2.33 -6.30
CA SER A 133 2.04 2.56 -4.94
C SER A 133 3.56 2.44 -4.89
N ILE A 134 4.18 3.33 -4.14
CA ILE A 134 5.63 3.54 -4.11
C ILE A 134 6.36 2.39 -3.41
N GLY A 135 5.63 1.47 -2.76
CA GLY A 135 6.20 0.28 -2.13
C GLY A 135 6.84 -0.68 -3.12
N THR A 136 7.89 -1.38 -2.68
CA THR A 136 8.58 -2.39 -3.52
C THR A 136 7.66 -3.57 -3.85
N VAL A 137 6.74 -3.92 -2.95
CA VAL A 137 5.77 -5.02 -3.09
C VAL A 137 4.43 -4.56 -2.55
N SER A 138 3.35 -4.78 -3.29
CA SER A 138 1.96 -4.57 -2.86
C SER A 138 1.10 -5.78 -3.17
N ASN A 139 0.07 -6.01 -2.35
CA ASN A 139 -0.88 -7.08 -2.59
C ASN A 139 -2.02 -6.59 -3.50
N VAL A 140 -2.13 -7.18 -4.68
CA VAL A 140 -3.15 -6.86 -5.68
C VAL A 140 -4.13 -8.02 -5.92
N SER A 141 -4.21 -9.00 -5.01
CA SER A 141 -5.04 -10.20 -5.17
C SER A 141 -6.52 -9.90 -5.40
N ARG A 142 -7.03 -8.80 -4.88
CA ARG A 142 -8.40 -8.33 -5.13
C ARG A 142 -8.71 -8.02 -6.60
N TYR A 143 -7.68 -7.91 -7.44
CA TYR A 143 -7.80 -7.64 -8.88
C TYR A 143 -7.42 -8.87 -9.73
N ALA A 144 -7.37 -10.07 -9.15
CA ALA A 144 -6.97 -11.29 -9.85
C ALA A 144 -7.80 -11.54 -11.11
N ASP A 145 -9.13 -11.37 -11.03
CA ASP A 145 -10.04 -11.56 -12.17
C ASP A 145 -9.81 -10.55 -13.30
N GLU A 146 -9.44 -9.31 -12.96
CA GLU A 146 -9.09 -8.29 -13.94
C GLU A 146 -7.79 -8.65 -14.66
N LEU A 147 -6.76 -9.01 -13.89
CA LEU A 147 -5.47 -9.41 -14.43
C LEU A 147 -5.58 -10.65 -15.33
N GLN A 148 -6.37 -11.63 -14.94
CA GLN A 148 -6.60 -12.84 -15.74
C GLN A 148 -7.26 -12.50 -17.07
N ARG A 149 -8.29 -11.65 -17.09
CA ARG A 149 -8.94 -11.18 -18.32
C ARG A 149 -7.98 -10.44 -19.25
N LEU A 150 -7.16 -9.56 -18.70
CA LEU A 150 -6.15 -8.82 -19.47
C LEU A 150 -5.11 -9.76 -20.09
N LEU A 151 -4.69 -10.81 -19.39
CA LEU A 151 -3.79 -11.83 -19.93
C LEU A 151 -4.43 -12.62 -21.07
N GLU A 152 -5.75 -12.83 -21.04
CA GLU A 152 -6.51 -13.48 -22.10
C GLU A 152 -6.81 -12.55 -23.29
N GLY A 153 -6.32 -11.31 -23.26
CA GLY A 153 -6.57 -10.31 -24.32
C GLY A 153 -8.01 -9.80 -24.36
N LYS A 154 -8.77 -9.97 -23.28
CA LYS A 154 -10.14 -9.48 -23.17
C LYS A 154 -10.11 -8.04 -22.62
N ALA A 155 -10.91 -7.16 -23.23
CA ALA A 155 -11.10 -5.80 -22.77
C ALA A 155 -11.50 -5.76 -21.28
N PRO A 156 -11.08 -4.73 -20.51
CA PRO A 156 -11.55 -4.54 -19.14
C PRO A 156 -13.07 -4.66 -19.09
N ALA A 157 -13.60 -5.47 -18.18
CA ALA A 157 -15.05 -5.51 -17.99
C ALA A 157 -15.51 -4.11 -17.55
N GLN A 158 -16.49 -3.56 -18.25
CA GLN A 158 -17.26 -2.45 -17.68
C GLN A 158 -17.80 -2.95 -16.34
N LEU A 159 -17.46 -2.24 -15.26
CA LEU A 159 -17.95 -2.55 -13.91
C LEU A 159 -19.46 -2.41 -13.87
N ILE A 160 -20.17 -3.49 -14.19
CA ILE A 160 -21.55 -3.68 -13.78
C ILE A 160 -21.45 -4.38 -12.43
N SER A 161 -21.62 -3.63 -11.35
CA SER A 161 -21.71 -4.23 -10.02
C SER A 161 -23.04 -4.98 -9.95
N ASN A 162 -22.97 -6.31 -9.90
CA ASN A 162 -24.09 -7.18 -9.55
C ASN A 162 -24.15 -7.43 -8.04
N ASP A 163 -23.40 -6.67 -7.25
CA ASP A 163 -23.45 -6.76 -5.80
C ASP A 163 -24.65 -5.94 -5.30
N GLU A 164 -25.72 -6.65 -4.92
CA GLU A 164 -26.95 -6.05 -4.35
C GLU A 164 -26.69 -5.26 -3.05
N SER A 165 -25.52 -5.43 -2.42
CA SER A 165 -25.12 -4.64 -1.25
C SER A 165 -24.61 -3.25 -1.63
N ILE A 166 -24.33 -2.99 -2.91
CA ILE A 166 -23.91 -1.68 -3.43
C ILE A 166 -25.15 -0.97 -3.99
N GLU A 167 -25.87 -0.27 -3.12
CA GLU A 167 -27.10 0.45 -3.46
C GLU A 167 -26.94 1.54 -4.53
N ASN A 168 -25.70 2.00 -4.82
CA ASN A 168 -25.45 2.99 -5.86
C ASN A 168 -24.01 2.93 -6.40
N PRO A 169 -23.79 2.49 -7.68
CA PRO A 169 -22.48 2.46 -8.29
C PRO A 169 -21.74 3.81 -8.35
N ALA A 170 -22.48 4.93 -8.38
CA ALA A 170 -21.91 6.27 -8.31
C ALA A 170 -21.25 6.55 -6.94
N VAL A 171 -21.73 5.89 -5.89
CA VAL A 171 -21.20 6.05 -4.54
C VAL A 171 -19.87 5.29 -4.38
N PHE A 172 -19.69 4.13 -5.03
CA PHE A 172 -18.42 3.37 -5.01
C PHE A 172 -17.26 4.15 -5.68
N GLY A 173 -17.55 4.90 -6.75
CA GLY A 173 -16.57 5.79 -7.38
C GLY A 173 -16.15 6.96 -6.51
N LEU A 174 -17.01 7.43 -5.60
CA LEU A 174 -16.76 8.63 -4.79
C LEU A 174 -15.71 8.44 -3.67
N GLU A 175 -15.62 7.27 -3.03
CA GLU A 175 -14.63 7.05 -1.95
C GLU A 175 -13.21 7.11 -2.49
N LYS A 176 -12.97 6.45 -3.60
CA LYS A 176 -11.71 6.49 -4.33
C LYS A 176 -11.42 7.89 -4.85
N HIS A 177 -12.42 8.56 -5.44
CA HIS A 177 -12.26 9.94 -5.92
C HIS A 177 -12.01 10.91 -4.76
N LEU A 178 -12.60 10.66 -3.57
CA LEU A 178 -12.33 11.46 -2.38
C LEU A 178 -10.87 11.33 -1.94
N GLU A 179 -10.33 10.11 -1.87
CA GLU A 179 -8.94 9.88 -1.52
C GLU A 179 -7.99 10.58 -2.50
N GLU A 180 -8.19 10.31 -3.80
CA GLU A 180 -7.40 10.93 -4.88
C GLU A 180 -7.49 12.46 -4.85
N PHE A 181 -8.70 12.99 -4.65
CA PHE A 181 -8.92 14.43 -4.54
C PHE A 181 -8.16 15.03 -3.34
N LEU A 182 -8.24 14.40 -2.16
CA LEU A 182 -7.56 14.87 -0.96
C LEU A 182 -6.05 14.84 -1.13
N VAL A 183 -5.50 13.76 -1.70
CA VAL A 183 -4.07 13.61 -1.94
C VAL A 183 -3.57 14.60 -2.99
N ALA A 184 -4.28 14.73 -4.12
CA ALA A 184 -3.90 15.65 -5.21
C ALA A 184 -3.99 17.12 -4.82
N ASN A 185 -4.91 17.48 -3.91
CA ASN A 185 -5.13 18.84 -3.46
C ASN A 185 -4.69 19.08 -2.01
N TRP A 186 -3.80 18.21 -1.47
CA TRP A 186 -3.42 18.23 -0.07
C TRP A 186 -3.01 19.62 0.42
N ASP A 187 -2.18 20.32 -0.35
CA ASP A 187 -1.65 21.63 0.03
C ASP A 187 -2.70 22.73 0.15
N GLN A 188 -3.92 22.50 -0.39
CA GLN A 188 -5.06 23.42 -0.31
C GLN A 188 -5.97 23.13 0.89
N LEU A 189 -5.78 22.00 1.56
CA LEU A 189 -6.60 21.59 2.71
C LEU A 189 -6.15 22.28 3.99
N GLU A 190 -7.09 22.51 4.92
CA GLU A 190 -6.75 22.97 6.28
C GLU A 190 -5.78 22.02 7.00
N LEU A 191 -5.86 20.72 6.70
CA LEU A 191 -4.95 19.70 7.23
C LEU A 191 -3.49 20.00 6.85
N ALA A 192 -3.24 20.52 5.67
CA ALA A 192 -1.89 20.82 5.19
C ALA A 192 -1.21 21.95 5.96
N LYS A 193 -1.95 22.76 6.72
CA LYS A 193 -1.31 23.73 7.64
C LYS A 193 -0.49 23.06 8.72
N LYS A 194 -0.92 21.89 9.18
CA LYS A 194 -0.29 21.14 10.27
C LYS A 194 0.40 19.86 9.83
N TYR A 195 -0.16 19.16 8.85
CA TYR A 195 0.29 17.85 8.41
C TYR A 195 0.77 17.85 6.96
N GLN A 196 1.64 16.92 6.64
CA GLN A 196 1.99 16.53 5.28
C GLN A 196 1.76 15.03 5.12
N ILE A 197 1.47 14.58 3.90
CA ILE A 197 1.37 13.14 3.61
C ILE A 197 2.69 12.50 4.00
N TYR A 198 2.61 11.35 4.64
CA TYR A 198 3.78 10.64 5.13
C TYR A 198 4.71 10.27 3.97
N GLU A 199 5.98 10.64 4.11
CA GLU A 199 7.02 10.45 3.08
C GLU A 199 8.20 9.67 3.67
N GLU A 200 8.80 8.81 2.85
CA GLU A 200 10.07 8.17 3.11
C GLU A 200 11.02 8.38 1.94
N ASP A 201 12.24 8.79 2.21
CA ASP A 201 13.26 9.06 1.19
C ASP A 201 12.81 10.03 0.08
N GLY A 202 11.90 10.96 0.39
CA GLY A 202 11.32 11.92 -0.56
C GLY A 202 10.18 11.35 -1.41
N GLU A 203 9.71 10.14 -1.11
CA GLU A 203 8.58 9.51 -1.78
C GLU A 203 7.35 9.49 -0.86
N LYS A 204 6.18 9.90 -1.39
CA LYS A 204 4.90 9.89 -0.65
C LYS A 204 4.40 8.47 -0.51
N VAL A 205 4.67 7.84 0.63
CA VAL A 205 4.23 6.47 0.93
C VAL A 205 2.94 6.44 1.77
N GLY A 206 2.44 7.58 2.18
CA GLY A 206 1.29 7.69 3.08
C GLY A 206 -0.06 7.40 2.45
N GLN A 207 -0.19 7.32 1.12
CA GLN A 207 -1.44 6.94 0.47
C GLN A 207 -1.55 5.41 0.41
N GLN A 208 -2.70 4.84 0.83
CA GLN A 208 -2.93 3.39 0.92
C GLN A 208 -1.77 2.69 1.67
N TYR A 209 -1.46 3.23 2.85
CA TYR A 209 -0.34 2.74 3.64
C TYR A 209 -0.63 1.35 4.19
N GLU A 210 0.11 0.34 3.75
CA GLU A 210 -0.11 -1.06 4.09
C GLU A 210 0.16 -1.36 5.57
N THR A 211 -0.79 -2.07 6.20
CA THR A 211 -0.66 -2.62 7.55
C THR A 211 -0.97 -4.11 7.55
N ASP A 212 -0.83 -4.76 8.69
CA ASP A 212 -1.15 -6.17 8.87
C ASP A 212 -2.66 -6.50 8.86
N THR A 213 -3.50 -5.48 8.96
CA THR A 213 -4.98 -5.63 8.99
C THR A 213 -5.67 -4.91 7.84
N GLY A 214 -4.90 -4.49 6.84
CA GLY A 214 -5.35 -3.79 5.64
C GLY A 214 -4.70 -2.41 5.48
N PRO A 215 -4.89 -1.74 4.35
CA PRO A 215 -4.31 -0.42 4.10
C PRO A 215 -5.03 0.68 4.88
N ILE A 216 -4.26 1.67 5.33
CA ILE A 216 -4.76 2.96 5.81
C ILE A 216 -4.99 3.84 4.58
N ASP A 217 -6.14 4.49 4.45
CA ASP A 217 -6.41 5.33 3.29
C ASP A 217 -5.37 6.42 3.12
N ILE A 218 -5.09 7.21 4.18
CA ILE A 218 -4.00 8.18 4.18
C ILE A 218 -3.30 8.18 5.54
N LEU A 219 -1.98 8.01 5.53
CA LEU A 219 -1.11 8.28 6.67
C LEU A 219 -0.43 9.63 6.45
N ALA A 220 -0.48 10.50 7.45
CA ALA A 220 0.17 11.80 7.42
C ALA A 220 1.05 12.02 8.65
N VAL A 221 2.00 12.93 8.55
CA VAL A 221 2.89 13.32 9.64
C VAL A 221 2.81 14.83 9.86
N SER A 222 2.81 15.27 11.11
CA SER A 222 2.86 16.70 11.39
C SER A 222 4.20 17.31 10.93
N LYS A 223 4.17 18.56 10.47
CA LYS A 223 5.36 19.28 9.96
C LYS A 223 6.52 19.35 10.97
N ASN A 224 6.21 19.28 12.28
CA ASN A 224 7.22 19.22 13.34
C ASN A 224 7.67 17.79 13.68
N GLY A 225 7.15 16.77 12.97
CA GLY A 225 7.48 15.37 13.13
C GLY A 225 6.96 14.70 14.42
N LYS A 226 6.13 15.38 15.23
CA LYS A 226 5.72 14.86 16.54
C LYS A 226 4.42 14.09 16.57
N GLU A 227 3.62 14.19 15.50
CA GLU A 227 2.33 13.51 15.42
C GLU A 227 2.24 12.72 14.13
N LEU A 228 1.75 11.49 14.19
CA LEU A 228 1.31 10.69 13.07
C LEU A 228 -0.21 10.69 13.03
N LEU A 229 -0.81 10.92 11.86
CA LEU A 229 -2.24 10.99 11.66
C LEU A 229 -2.70 9.89 10.72
N VAL A 230 -3.51 8.97 11.26
CA VAL A 230 -4.22 7.92 10.52
C VAL A 230 -5.54 8.50 10.02
N ILE A 231 -5.77 8.54 8.73
CA ILE A 231 -6.99 9.06 8.13
C ILE A 231 -7.74 7.91 7.47
N GLU A 232 -9.00 7.76 7.86
CA GLU A 232 -9.97 6.82 7.28
C GLU A 232 -11.08 7.59 6.56
N LEU A 233 -11.38 7.16 5.35
CA LEU A 233 -12.39 7.77 4.50
C LEU A 233 -13.64 6.88 4.42
N LYS A 234 -14.80 7.49 4.44
CA LYS A 234 -16.07 6.80 4.21
C LYS A 234 -16.94 7.60 3.24
N LYS A 235 -17.33 6.97 2.16
CA LYS A 235 -18.12 7.57 1.07
C LYS A 235 -19.55 7.94 1.47
N GLY A 236 -20.13 7.23 2.45
CA GLY A 236 -21.48 7.41 2.91
C GLY A 236 -21.53 7.77 4.38
N ARG A 237 -22.55 7.26 5.05
CA ARG A 237 -22.70 7.39 6.49
C ARG A 237 -21.64 6.53 7.20
N ALA A 238 -20.86 7.17 8.06
CA ALA A 238 -19.93 6.44 8.91
C ALA A 238 -20.68 5.75 10.04
N SER A 239 -20.37 4.48 10.27
CA SER A 239 -20.85 3.71 11.43
C SER A 239 -19.79 3.65 12.54
N ASP A 240 -20.18 3.20 13.73
CA ASP A 240 -19.27 2.96 14.86
C ASP A 240 -18.13 1.97 14.53
N TYR A 241 -18.34 1.08 13.56
CA TYR A 241 -17.30 0.15 13.08
C TYR A 241 -16.02 0.85 12.60
N VAL A 242 -16.14 2.02 11.95
CA VAL A 242 -14.97 2.76 11.45
C VAL A 242 -14.07 3.27 12.57
N VAL A 243 -14.63 3.55 13.76
CA VAL A 243 -13.85 3.94 14.93
C VAL A 243 -12.93 2.80 15.37
N GLY A 244 -13.44 1.56 15.40
CA GLY A 244 -12.64 0.38 15.69
C GLY A 244 -11.59 0.10 14.60
N GLN A 245 -11.89 0.38 13.34
CA GLN A 245 -10.94 0.28 12.24
C GLN A 245 -9.80 1.29 12.42
N ALA A 246 -10.11 2.56 12.63
CA ALA A 246 -9.11 3.60 12.89
C ALA A 246 -8.24 3.27 14.10
N GLN A 247 -8.84 2.78 15.20
CA GLN A 247 -8.10 2.37 16.40
C GLN A 247 -7.11 1.22 16.13
N ARG A 248 -7.48 0.22 15.30
CA ARG A 248 -6.56 -0.86 14.91
C ARG A 248 -5.36 -0.32 14.15
N TYR A 249 -5.60 0.56 13.19
CA TYR A 249 -4.53 1.19 12.42
C TYR A 249 -3.65 2.10 13.28
N MET A 250 -4.25 2.89 14.17
CA MET A 250 -3.49 3.69 15.14
C MET A 250 -2.62 2.82 16.05
N GLY A 251 -3.14 1.67 16.49
CA GLY A 251 -2.37 0.68 17.25
C GLY A 251 -1.17 0.17 16.45
N TYR A 252 -1.37 -0.22 15.20
CA TYR A 252 -0.30 -0.64 14.30
C TYR A 252 0.76 0.47 14.13
N ILE A 253 0.33 1.69 13.82
CA ILE A 253 1.24 2.82 13.64
C ILE A 253 2.02 3.11 14.91
N LYS A 254 1.37 3.06 16.07
CA LYS A 254 2.03 3.27 17.37
C LYS A 254 3.11 2.23 17.65
N ASP A 255 2.84 0.97 17.35
CA ASP A 255 3.74 -0.14 17.70
C ASP A 255 4.88 -0.32 16.69
N GLN A 256 4.59 -0.10 15.40
CA GLN A 256 5.50 -0.45 14.31
C GLN A 256 6.19 0.75 13.66
N VAL A 257 5.56 1.93 13.66
CA VAL A 257 6.00 3.08 12.89
C VAL A 257 6.47 4.22 13.79
N ALA A 258 5.69 4.56 14.82
CA ALA A 258 5.94 5.71 15.65
C ALA A 258 7.28 5.64 16.40
N GLU A 259 8.01 6.74 16.40
CA GLU A 259 9.17 6.95 17.24
C GLU A 259 8.74 7.24 18.69
N LYS A 260 9.68 7.11 19.64
CA LYS A 260 9.40 7.12 21.08
C LYS A 260 8.61 8.35 21.57
N ASP A 261 8.79 9.50 20.91
CA ASP A 261 8.19 10.77 21.31
C ASP A 261 7.05 11.21 20.39
N GLN A 262 6.61 10.33 19.47
CA GLN A 262 5.52 10.63 18.56
C GLN A 262 4.18 10.19 19.12
N ILE A 263 3.16 11.02 18.87
CA ILE A 263 1.77 10.76 19.22
C ILE A 263 1.04 10.29 17.95
N VAL A 264 0.21 9.25 18.09
CA VAL A 264 -0.65 8.77 17.00
C VAL A 264 -2.07 9.27 17.22
N LYS A 265 -2.62 9.93 16.19
CA LYS A 265 -4.00 10.43 16.15
C LYS A 265 -4.76 9.78 15.00
N GLY A 266 -6.07 9.75 15.11
CA GLY A 266 -6.99 9.32 14.05
C GLY A 266 -7.82 10.50 13.53
N LEU A 267 -8.21 10.42 12.27
CA LEU A 267 -9.20 11.30 11.63
C LEU A 267 -10.10 10.44 10.76
N ILE A 268 -11.40 10.52 11.00
CA ILE A 268 -12.40 9.90 10.14
C ILE A 268 -13.04 11.00 9.31
N ILE A 269 -13.07 10.84 7.98
CA ILE A 269 -13.73 11.75 7.06
C ILE A 269 -14.86 11.00 6.36
N ALA A 270 -16.11 11.45 6.53
CA ALA A 270 -17.28 10.78 5.97
C ALA A 270 -18.26 11.80 5.35
N PHE A 271 -19.18 11.30 4.51
CA PHE A 271 -20.24 12.15 3.96
C PHE A 271 -21.26 12.55 5.02
N GLU A 272 -21.64 11.59 5.88
CA GLU A 272 -22.62 11.78 6.95
C GLU A 272 -22.17 11.09 8.25
N ASP A 273 -22.69 11.59 9.35
CA ASP A 273 -22.57 10.96 10.67
C ASP A 273 -23.89 10.30 11.12
N ASP A 274 -23.81 9.51 12.18
CA ASP A 274 -25.00 9.03 12.90
C ASP A 274 -24.79 9.09 14.42
N LEU A 275 -25.84 8.74 15.16
CA LEU A 275 -25.81 8.76 16.63
C LEU A 275 -24.81 7.73 17.20
N LYS A 276 -24.60 6.60 16.51
CA LYS A 276 -23.70 5.52 17.00
C LYS A 276 -22.25 5.98 16.92
N ILE A 277 -21.85 6.56 15.77
CA ILE A 277 -20.48 7.07 15.64
C ILE A 277 -20.21 8.23 16.61
N LYS A 278 -21.18 9.14 16.84
CA LYS A 278 -21.03 10.21 17.83
C LYS A 278 -20.78 9.67 19.24
N ARG A 279 -21.49 8.61 19.63
CA ARG A 279 -21.28 7.96 20.93
C ARG A 279 -19.93 7.25 21.01
N ALA A 280 -19.52 6.56 19.95
CA ALA A 280 -18.21 5.91 19.89
C ALA A 280 -17.06 6.93 19.98
N LEU A 281 -17.17 8.04 19.24
CA LEU A 281 -16.18 9.11 19.26
C LEU A 281 -16.11 9.85 20.62
N SER A 282 -17.20 9.95 21.37
CA SER A 282 -17.20 10.61 22.66
C SER A 282 -16.26 9.98 23.70
N VAL A 283 -15.87 8.73 23.51
CA VAL A 283 -14.91 7.99 24.34
C VAL A 283 -13.57 7.71 23.65
N ALA A 284 -13.47 8.00 22.35
CA ALA A 284 -12.27 7.84 21.54
C ALA A 284 -11.53 9.18 21.34
N GLN A 285 -10.99 9.74 22.45
CA GLN A 285 -10.46 11.12 22.52
C GLN A 285 -9.31 11.43 21.54
N SER A 286 -8.68 10.43 20.96
CA SER A 286 -7.56 10.58 19.98
C SER A 286 -8.03 10.51 18.53
N ILE A 287 -9.34 10.45 18.26
CA ILE A 287 -9.92 10.36 16.94
C ILE A 287 -10.83 11.55 16.70
N ASP A 288 -10.48 12.38 15.73
CA ASP A 288 -11.31 13.48 15.24
C ASP A 288 -12.23 12.98 14.11
N PHE A 289 -13.32 13.72 13.87
CA PHE A 289 -14.29 13.41 12.84
C PHE A 289 -14.64 14.64 12.02
N CYS A 290 -14.61 14.51 10.68
CA CYS A 290 -14.99 15.54 9.75
C CYS A 290 -16.04 15.02 8.76
N THR A 291 -16.96 15.89 8.33
CA THR A 291 -17.81 15.62 7.19
C THR A 291 -17.34 16.41 5.97
N TYR A 292 -17.50 15.83 4.78
CA TYR A 292 -17.26 16.53 3.51
C TYR A 292 -18.57 16.81 2.77
N LYS A 293 -18.54 17.78 1.86
CA LYS A 293 -19.66 18.09 0.96
C LYS A 293 -19.16 18.16 -0.49
N VAL A 294 -19.97 17.70 -1.41
CA VAL A 294 -19.68 17.77 -2.85
C VAL A 294 -20.59 18.84 -3.48
N HIS A 295 -19.99 19.76 -4.24
CA HIS A 295 -20.69 20.76 -5.00
C HIS A 295 -20.49 20.53 -6.50
N PHE A 296 -21.59 20.52 -7.25
CA PHE A 296 -21.56 20.45 -8.70
C PHE A 296 -21.92 21.80 -9.31
N SER A 297 -21.15 22.23 -10.31
CA SER A 297 -21.42 23.42 -11.08
C SER A 297 -21.57 23.02 -12.55
N LEU A 298 -22.72 23.40 -13.17
CA LEU A 298 -22.96 23.21 -14.59
C LEU A 298 -22.62 24.51 -15.33
N LEU A 299 -21.62 24.42 -16.23
CA LEU A 299 -21.22 25.53 -17.07
C LEU A 299 -21.78 25.32 -18.49
N LYS A 300 -22.63 26.23 -18.96
CA LYS A 300 -23.08 26.25 -20.34
C LYS A 300 -21.94 26.81 -21.21
N LYS A 301 -21.48 26.02 -22.19
CA LYS A 301 -20.50 26.45 -23.20
C LYS A 301 -21.21 27.16 -24.36
#